data_a444cd4dcf057a93c01d1f152875c38f
#
_entry.id   a444cd4dcf057a93c01d1f152875c38f
#
_cell.length_a   1.000
_cell.length_b   1.000
_cell.length_c   1.000
_cell.angle_alpha   90.00
_cell.angle_beta   90.00
_cell.angle_gamma   90.00
#
_symmetry.space_group_name_H-M   'P 1'
#
loop_
_entity.id
_entity.type
_entity.pdbx_description
1 polymer ?
#
loop_
_entity_poly.entity_id
_entity_poly.type
_entity_poly.pdbx_seq_one_letter_code
_entity_poly.pdbx_strand_id
1 'polypeptide(L)'
;LMMRPGQHIYFRFRSRASLTDEFSGRLQLNFITERSTVLSLQLVGETPERDRDFIDKLCDIYLLQNVERKNMVAEKSIAFINEQLEVLQKSLTKSEGAMTNFRQENKFVDVNSYAGGLMTKVNQYDQQQMALRLKETYLDYLSDYLDQKIEQGAVIAPSTMGLNEPMLMQLVQQLNDLQIQRGELSEKNVFYAKYTTDIENVKSAISEIVQSMSASLAIENRDLTLRMNEVEEEICSLPEKELEMVAIERNYRIDDNYYTFFLQKRAEAEI
;
A
#
# COMPACT_ATOMS: atom_id res chain seq x y z
N LEU A 1 54.95 6.90 13.55
CA LEU A 1 55.24 7.79 14.71
C LEU A 1 56.40 7.18 15.51
N MET A 2 57.61 7.79 15.39
CA MET A 2 58.74 7.44 16.26
C MET A 2 58.55 8.12 17.62
N MET A 3 58.25 7.33 18.66
CA MET A 3 58.14 7.84 20.02
C MET A 3 59.53 8.15 20.61
N ARG A 4 59.64 9.31 21.26
CA ARG A 4 60.84 9.63 22.05
C ARG A 4 60.72 9.02 23.45
N PRO A 5 61.84 8.52 24.05
CA PRO A 5 61.82 7.98 25.42
C PRO A 5 61.29 9.04 26.41
N GLY A 6 60.26 8.68 27.20
CA GLY A 6 59.58 9.57 28.16
C GLY A 6 58.31 10.24 27.65
N GLN A 7 57.85 9.95 26.44
CA GLN A 7 56.61 10.47 25.91
C GLN A 7 55.42 9.58 26.32
N HIS A 8 54.45 10.15 26.99
CA HIS A 8 53.20 9.49 27.40
C HIS A 8 52.11 9.77 26.39
N ILE A 9 51.44 8.70 25.93
CA ILE A 9 50.25 8.80 25.07
C ILE A 9 49.04 8.43 25.93
N TYR A 10 48.08 9.35 25.91
CA TYR A 10 46.81 9.14 26.58
C TYR A 10 45.72 8.86 25.53
N PHE A 11 44.89 7.85 25.73
CA PHE A 11 43.72 7.58 24.91
C PHE A 11 42.48 7.51 25.77
N ARG A 12 41.37 7.86 25.20
CA ARG A 12 40.04 7.83 25.84
C ARG A 12 39.04 7.15 24.93
N PHE A 13 38.33 6.15 25.48
CA PHE A 13 37.17 5.56 24.82
C PHE A 13 36.00 6.53 24.92
N ARG A 14 35.34 6.77 23.80
CA ARG A 14 34.12 7.55 23.74
C ARG A 14 32.89 6.64 23.63
N SER A 15 31.78 6.99 24.26
CA SER A 15 30.52 6.27 24.10
C SER A 15 29.93 6.55 22.71
N ARG A 16 29.08 5.62 22.23
CA ARG A 16 28.35 5.82 20.96
C ARG A 16 27.54 7.11 20.99
N ALA A 17 26.81 7.38 22.08
CA ALA A 17 26.04 8.61 22.23
C ALA A 17 26.89 9.87 22.08
N SER A 18 28.05 9.94 22.76
CA SER A 18 28.97 11.08 22.63
C SER A 18 29.53 11.27 21.24
N LEU A 19 29.75 10.18 20.48
CA LEU A 19 30.17 10.27 19.08
C LEU A 19 29.04 10.73 18.18
N THR A 20 27.82 10.23 18.39
CA THR A 20 26.62 10.67 17.65
C THR A 20 26.39 12.15 17.83
N ASP A 21 26.44 12.65 19.09
CA ASP A 21 26.24 14.08 19.39
C ASP A 21 27.34 14.93 18.73
N GLU A 22 28.62 14.48 18.75
CA GLU A 22 29.72 15.19 18.10
C GLU A 22 29.51 15.31 16.59
N PHE A 23 29.20 14.20 15.89
CA PHE A 23 29.04 14.21 14.45
C PHE A 23 27.76 14.93 14.03
N SER A 24 26.65 14.74 14.74
CA SER A 24 25.37 15.42 14.46
C SER A 24 25.49 16.93 14.61
N GLY A 25 26.22 17.40 15.62
CA GLY A 25 26.40 18.83 15.85
C GLY A 25 27.29 19.52 14.80
N ARG A 26 28.12 18.75 14.08
CA ARG A 26 29.03 19.24 13.03
C ARG A 26 28.48 19.02 11.62
N LEU A 27 27.50 18.15 11.46
CA LEU A 27 26.90 17.83 10.16
C LEU A 27 25.96 18.95 9.73
N GLN A 28 26.21 19.51 8.57
CA GLN A 28 25.34 20.50 7.93
C GLN A 28 24.66 19.90 6.73
N LEU A 29 23.33 20.05 6.69
CA LEU A 29 22.44 19.59 5.64
C LEU A 29 21.82 20.80 4.96
N ASN A 30 22.10 21.01 3.68
CA ASN A 30 21.54 22.11 2.92
C ASN A 30 20.99 21.63 1.58
N PHE A 31 19.83 22.15 1.17
CA PHE A 31 19.40 22.02 -0.21
C PHE A 31 20.27 22.90 -1.10
N ILE A 32 20.69 22.40 -2.26
CA ILE A 32 21.47 23.19 -3.21
C ILE A 32 20.64 24.37 -3.74
N THR A 33 19.32 24.18 -3.92
CA THR A 33 18.35 25.23 -4.21
C THR A 33 17.02 24.89 -3.56
N GLU A 34 16.14 25.88 -3.29
CA GLU A 34 14.85 25.69 -2.62
C GLU A 34 13.91 24.64 -3.28
N ARG A 35 14.15 24.32 -4.56
CA ARG A 35 13.38 23.31 -5.31
C ARG A 35 14.21 22.11 -5.77
N SER A 36 15.42 21.95 -5.21
CA SER A 36 16.31 20.86 -5.58
C SER A 36 15.98 19.59 -4.80
N THR A 37 16.00 18.45 -5.48
CA THR A 37 16.02 17.12 -4.88
C THR A 37 17.44 16.70 -4.43
N VAL A 38 18.43 17.57 -4.60
CA VAL A 38 19.82 17.30 -4.26
C VAL A 38 20.17 17.98 -2.94
N LEU A 39 20.61 17.18 -1.97
CA LEU A 39 21.10 17.61 -0.67
C LEU A 39 22.63 17.72 -0.70
N SER A 40 23.15 18.80 -0.11
CA SER A 40 24.57 18.95 0.20
C SER A 40 24.82 18.55 1.65
N LEU A 41 25.70 17.59 1.86
CA LEU A 41 26.18 17.15 3.16
C LEU A 41 27.58 17.74 3.38
N GLN A 42 27.73 18.52 4.46
CA GLN A 42 29.02 19.11 4.82
C GLN A 42 29.35 18.75 6.27
N LEU A 43 30.57 18.31 6.49
CA LEU A 43 31.12 18.04 7.81
C LEU A 43 32.44 18.78 7.97
N VAL A 44 32.51 19.68 8.94
CA VAL A 44 33.72 20.45 9.21
C VAL A 44 34.46 19.84 10.39
N GLY A 45 35.73 19.46 10.21
CA GLY A 45 36.51 18.81 11.26
C GLY A 45 38.00 18.83 11.02
N GLU A 46 38.75 18.39 12.03
CA GLU A 46 40.23 18.40 12.03
C GLU A 46 40.83 17.23 11.26
N THR A 47 40.07 16.18 10.96
CA THR A 47 40.53 14.93 10.32
C THR A 47 39.68 14.64 9.08
N PRO A 48 40.03 15.19 7.91
CA PRO A 48 39.21 15.08 6.68
C PRO A 48 38.96 13.65 6.22
N GLU A 49 39.89 12.73 6.42
CA GLU A 49 39.75 11.34 6.03
C GLU A 49 38.63 10.63 6.85
N ARG A 50 38.64 10.81 8.18
CA ARG A 50 37.65 10.28 9.08
C ARG A 50 36.26 10.89 8.81
N ASP A 51 36.23 12.19 8.55
CA ASP A 51 34.97 12.91 8.30
C ASP A 51 34.37 12.48 6.94
N ARG A 52 35.20 12.23 5.92
CA ARG A 52 34.79 11.63 4.65
C ARG A 52 34.22 10.22 4.85
N ASP A 53 34.97 9.35 5.55
CA ASP A 53 34.54 7.97 5.80
C ASP A 53 33.21 7.92 6.56
N PHE A 54 32.97 8.89 7.46
CA PHE A 54 31.68 9.04 8.15
C PHE A 54 30.55 9.41 7.19
N ILE A 55 30.75 10.41 6.29
CA ILE A 55 29.74 10.81 5.32
C ILE A 55 29.43 9.67 4.35
N ASP A 56 30.48 9.00 3.82
CA ASP A 56 30.30 7.86 2.91
C ASP A 56 29.49 6.76 3.59
N LYS A 57 29.81 6.41 4.85
CA LYS A 57 29.09 5.39 5.60
C LYS A 57 27.65 5.82 5.95
N LEU A 58 27.46 7.11 6.24
CA LEU A 58 26.11 7.66 6.47
C LEU A 58 25.25 7.53 5.20
N CYS A 59 25.81 7.85 4.04
CA CYS A 59 25.12 7.69 2.76
C CYS A 59 24.79 6.21 2.46
N ASP A 60 25.75 5.29 2.69
CA ASP A 60 25.52 3.85 2.51
C ASP A 60 24.38 3.34 3.39
N ILE A 61 24.37 3.71 4.68
CA ILE A 61 23.33 3.31 5.63
C ILE A 61 21.97 3.89 5.20
N TYR A 62 21.94 5.16 4.81
CA TYR A 62 20.71 5.80 4.34
C TYR A 62 20.12 5.11 3.11
N LEU A 63 20.98 4.77 2.13
CA LEU A 63 20.54 4.03 0.93
C LEU A 63 20.02 2.64 1.29
N LEU A 64 20.75 1.91 2.15
CA LEU A 64 20.34 0.58 2.61
C LEU A 64 18.98 0.62 3.32
N GLN A 65 18.81 1.53 4.28
CA GLN A 65 17.55 1.71 5.00
C GLN A 65 16.40 2.10 4.07
N ASN A 66 16.65 2.94 3.07
CA ASN A 66 15.62 3.33 2.11
C ASN A 66 15.16 2.14 1.26
N VAL A 67 16.09 1.27 0.84
CA VAL A 67 15.77 0.02 0.13
C VAL A 67 14.99 -0.94 1.04
N GLU A 68 15.46 -1.18 2.26
CA GLU A 68 14.76 -2.04 3.23
C GLU A 68 13.34 -1.56 3.53
N ARG A 69 13.17 -0.24 3.65
CA ARG A 69 11.86 0.38 3.86
C ARG A 69 10.89 0.14 2.70
N LYS A 70 11.36 0.34 1.47
CA LYS A 70 10.55 0.07 0.27
C LYS A 70 10.19 -1.41 0.16
N ASN A 71 11.17 -2.29 0.41
CA ASN A 71 10.95 -3.72 0.37
C ASN A 71 9.91 -4.19 1.40
N MET A 72 9.92 -3.64 2.60
CA MET A 72 8.94 -3.99 3.64
C MET A 72 7.49 -3.68 3.21
N VAL A 73 7.26 -2.51 2.59
CA VAL A 73 5.92 -2.14 2.08
C VAL A 73 5.52 -3.04 0.90
N ALA A 74 6.46 -3.32 -0.02
CA ALA A 74 6.23 -4.20 -1.15
C ALA A 74 5.90 -5.64 -0.71
N GLU A 75 6.66 -6.21 0.23
CA GLU A 75 6.41 -7.53 0.79
C GLU A 75 5.03 -7.66 1.43
N LYS A 76 4.60 -6.66 2.20
CA LYS A 76 3.24 -6.61 2.78
C LYS A 76 2.17 -6.55 1.70
N SER A 77 2.37 -5.73 0.68
CA SER A 77 1.44 -5.61 -0.45
C SER A 77 1.34 -6.92 -1.22
N ILE A 78 2.47 -7.56 -1.53
CA ILE A 78 2.52 -8.86 -2.21
C ILE A 78 1.83 -9.96 -1.39
N ALA A 79 2.10 -10.01 -0.08
CA ALA A 79 1.46 -10.99 0.81
C ALA A 79 -0.07 -10.85 0.80
N PHE A 80 -0.57 -9.62 0.93
CA PHE A 80 -2.00 -9.32 0.85
C PHE A 80 -2.59 -9.71 -0.51
N ILE A 81 -1.93 -9.32 -1.62
CA ILE A 81 -2.39 -9.66 -2.97
C ILE A 81 -2.45 -11.18 -3.18
N ASN A 82 -1.44 -11.90 -2.71
CA ASN A 82 -1.42 -13.37 -2.83
C ASN A 82 -2.57 -14.04 -2.08
N GLU A 83 -2.93 -13.53 -0.90
CA GLU A 83 -4.10 -13.99 -0.15
C GLU A 83 -5.40 -13.77 -0.95
N GLN A 84 -5.56 -12.57 -1.55
CA GLN A 84 -6.72 -12.27 -2.39
C GLN A 84 -6.77 -13.17 -3.64
N LEU A 85 -5.63 -13.38 -4.31
CA LEU A 85 -5.52 -14.25 -5.48
C LEU A 85 -5.90 -15.70 -5.17
N GLU A 86 -5.54 -16.23 -4.01
CA GLU A 86 -5.92 -17.60 -3.60
C GLU A 86 -7.43 -17.76 -3.47
N VAL A 87 -8.10 -16.78 -2.87
CA VAL A 87 -9.56 -16.77 -2.74
C VAL A 87 -10.22 -16.71 -4.11
N LEU A 88 -9.76 -15.79 -4.96
CA LEU A 88 -10.30 -15.56 -6.29
C LEU A 88 -10.09 -16.76 -7.22
N GLN A 89 -8.93 -17.43 -7.14
CA GLN A 89 -8.65 -18.63 -7.95
C GLN A 89 -9.65 -19.75 -7.64
N LYS A 90 -10.03 -19.94 -6.38
CA LYS A 90 -11.05 -20.93 -5.99
C LYS A 90 -12.42 -20.58 -6.57
N SER A 91 -12.80 -19.30 -6.53
CA SER A 91 -14.07 -18.80 -7.09
C SER A 91 -14.07 -18.94 -8.61
N LEU A 92 -13.00 -18.53 -9.28
CA LEU A 92 -12.86 -18.61 -10.74
C LEU A 92 -12.99 -20.07 -11.23
N THR A 93 -12.30 -21.01 -10.58
CA THR A 93 -12.40 -22.44 -10.94
C THR A 93 -13.84 -22.95 -10.82
N LYS A 94 -14.58 -22.48 -9.81
CA LYS A 94 -16.01 -22.84 -9.62
C LYS A 94 -16.88 -22.27 -10.74
N SER A 95 -16.68 -21.00 -11.09
CA SER A 95 -17.42 -20.29 -12.14
C SER A 95 -17.13 -20.89 -13.52
N GLU A 96 -15.87 -21.24 -13.82
CA GLU A 96 -15.48 -21.97 -15.05
C GLU A 96 -16.13 -23.33 -15.16
N GLY A 97 -16.18 -24.08 -14.05
CA GLY A 97 -16.85 -25.38 -13.98
C GLY A 97 -18.35 -25.25 -14.26
N ALA A 98 -19.02 -24.25 -13.65
CA ALA A 98 -20.45 -23.97 -13.89
C ALA A 98 -20.71 -23.61 -15.37
N MET A 99 -19.87 -22.76 -15.96
CA MET A 99 -19.95 -22.39 -17.39
C MET A 99 -19.81 -23.61 -18.31
N THR A 100 -18.82 -24.45 -18.03
CA THR A 100 -18.56 -25.65 -18.82
C THR A 100 -19.72 -26.63 -18.74
N ASN A 101 -20.24 -26.89 -17.54
CA ASN A 101 -21.40 -27.79 -17.34
C ASN A 101 -22.65 -27.25 -18.06
N PHE A 102 -22.95 -25.97 -17.90
CA PHE A 102 -24.08 -25.34 -18.57
C PHE A 102 -24.02 -25.49 -20.09
N ARG A 103 -22.84 -25.24 -20.71
CA ARG A 103 -22.64 -25.38 -22.15
C ARG A 103 -22.75 -26.84 -22.64
N GLN A 104 -22.35 -27.80 -21.81
CA GLN A 104 -22.50 -29.23 -22.15
C GLN A 104 -23.95 -29.67 -22.14
N GLU A 105 -24.73 -29.18 -21.14
CA GLU A 105 -26.15 -29.54 -20.98
C GLU A 105 -27.06 -28.81 -21.98
N ASN A 106 -26.72 -27.57 -22.35
CA ASN A 106 -27.54 -26.66 -23.15
C ASN A 106 -26.86 -26.29 -24.47
N LYS A 107 -26.65 -27.27 -25.37
CA LYS A 107 -25.88 -27.14 -26.65
C LYS A 107 -26.41 -26.10 -27.64
N PHE A 108 -27.60 -25.52 -27.44
CA PHE A 108 -28.30 -24.67 -28.40
C PHE A 108 -28.81 -23.34 -27.78
N VAL A 109 -28.31 -22.90 -26.63
CA VAL A 109 -28.66 -21.58 -26.09
C VAL A 109 -27.81 -20.53 -26.83
N ASP A 110 -28.44 -19.87 -27.82
CA ASP A 110 -27.86 -18.71 -28.49
C ASP A 110 -28.32 -17.45 -27.73
N VAL A 111 -27.35 -16.67 -27.24
CA VAL A 111 -27.66 -15.43 -26.52
C VAL A 111 -28.22 -14.43 -27.52
N ASN A 112 -29.49 -14.14 -27.41
CA ASN A 112 -30.19 -13.19 -28.24
C ASN A 112 -29.49 -11.82 -28.22
N SER A 113 -29.50 -11.05 -29.31
CA SER A 113 -28.84 -9.73 -29.38
C SER A 113 -29.31 -8.76 -28.28
N TYR A 114 -30.53 -8.92 -27.81
CA TYR A 114 -31.10 -8.16 -26.69
C TYR A 114 -30.40 -8.51 -25.36
N ALA A 115 -30.26 -9.80 -25.04
CA ALA A 115 -29.53 -10.28 -23.88
C ALA A 115 -28.06 -9.83 -23.91
N GLY A 116 -27.43 -9.83 -25.10
CA GLY A 116 -26.07 -9.31 -25.29
C GLY A 116 -25.95 -7.80 -24.98
N GLY A 117 -26.96 -7.01 -25.31
CA GLY A 117 -27.04 -5.58 -24.97
C GLY A 117 -27.14 -5.34 -23.45
N LEU A 118 -28.00 -6.12 -22.78
CA LEU A 118 -28.14 -6.07 -21.32
C LEU A 118 -26.85 -6.50 -20.64
N MET A 119 -26.19 -7.56 -21.12
CA MET A 119 -24.93 -8.05 -20.60
C MET A 119 -23.81 -6.98 -20.69
N THR A 120 -23.81 -6.16 -21.72
CA THR A 120 -22.86 -5.04 -21.84
C THR A 120 -23.09 -4.00 -20.74
N LYS A 121 -24.34 -3.62 -20.47
CA LYS A 121 -24.68 -2.70 -19.37
C LYS A 121 -24.29 -3.27 -18.01
N VAL A 122 -24.64 -4.56 -17.76
CA VAL A 122 -24.26 -5.25 -16.52
C VAL A 122 -22.76 -5.25 -16.31
N ASN A 123 -21.98 -5.62 -17.34
CA ASN A 123 -20.53 -5.63 -17.26
C ASN A 123 -19.95 -4.25 -16.90
N GLN A 124 -20.52 -3.18 -17.44
CA GLN A 124 -20.09 -1.82 -17.10
C GLN A 124 -20.35 -1.49 -15.62
N TYR A 125 -21.52 -1.86 -15.11
CA TYR A 125 -21.85 -1.65 -13.69
C TYR A 125 -21.03 -2.56 -12.76
N ASP A 126 -20.81 -3.81 -13.13
CA ASP A 126 -19.98 -4.74 -12.38
C ASP A 126 -18.52 -4.25 -12.26
N GLN A 127 -17.96 -3.64 -13.33
CA GLN A 127 -16.64 -2.99 -13.26
C GLN A 127 -16.63 -1.79 -12.30
N GLN A 128 -17.68 -0.97 -12.31
CA GLN A 128 -17.81 0.13 -11.36
C GLN A 128 -17.95 -0.40 -9.93
N GLN A 129 -18.76 -1.40 -9.71
CA GLN A 129 -18.95 -2.03 -8.39
C GLN A 129 -17.64 -2.66 -7.89
N MET A 130 -16.88 -3.31 -8.79
CA MET A 130 -15.55 -3.84 -8.46
C MET A 130 -14.64 -2.73 -7.95
N ALA A 131 -14.56 -1.60 -8.67
CA ALA A 131 -13.73 -0.48 -8.27
C ALA A 131 -14.13 0.10 -6.91
N LEU A 132 -15.44 0.20 -6.61
CA LEU A 132 -15.94 0.64 -5.32
C LEU A 132 -15.60 -0.36 -4.21
N ARG A 133 -15.78 -1.66 -4.44
CA ARG A 133 -15.45 -2.71 -3.47
C ARG A 133 -13.96 -2.75 -3.13
N LEU A 134 -13.08 -2.57 -4.10
CA LEU A 134 -11.64 -2.51 -3.86
C LEU A 134 -11.28 -1.33 -2.93
N LYS A 135 -11.90 -0.16 -3.16
CA LYS A 135 -11.74 1.00 -2.30
C LYS A 135 -12.27 0.72 -0.88
N GLU A 136 -13.47 0.17 -0.77
CA GLU A 136 -14.10 -0.19 0.51
C GLU A 136 -13.23 -1.16 1.30
N THR A 137 -12.79 -2.26 0.67
CA THR A 137 -11.89 -3.25 1.28
C THR A 137 -10.61 -2.62 1.82
N TYR A 138 -10.05 -1.64 1.11
CA TYR A 138 -8.86 -0.94 1.58
C TYR A 138 -9.15 -0.01 2.76
N LEU A 139 -10.29 0.70 2.75
CA LEU A 139 -10.69 1.57 3.86
C LEU A 139 -11.02 0.74 5.13
N ASP A 140 -11.64 -0.41 4.97
CA ASP A 140 -11.87 -1.37 6.06
C ASP A 140 -10.55 -1.87 6.64
N TYR A 141 -9.61 -2.29 5.77
CA TYR A 141 -8.26 -2.66 6.19
C TYR A 141 -7.56 -1.54 6.97
N LEU A 142 -7.66 -0.28 6.51
CA LEU A 142 -7.07 0.86 7.22
C LEU A 142 -7.77 1.09 8.56
N SER A 143 -9.10 1.02 8.63
CA SER A 143 -9.85 1.17 9.87
C SER A 143 -9.43 0.12 10.89
N ASP A 144 -9.39 -1.15 10.49
CA ASP A 144 -8.93 -2.25 11.35
C ASP A 144 -7.50 -2.06 11.83
N TYR A 145 -6.61 -1.59 10.94
CA TYR A 145 -5.23 -1.29 11.29
C TYR A 145 -5.12 -0.16 12.32
N LEU A 146 -5.90 0.90 12.17
CA LEU A 146 -5.88 2.06 13.08
C LEU A 146 -6.43 1.69 14.47
N ASP A 147 -7.41 0.79 14.55
CA ASP A 147 -8.03 0.34 15.79
C ASP A 147 -7.15 -0.63 16.59
N GLN A 148 -6.17 -1.25 15.94
CA GLN A 148 -5.26 -2.17 16.63
C GLN A 148 -4.27 -1.42 17.53
N LYS A 149 -4.21 -1.84 18.80
CA LYS A 149 -3.28 -1.30 19.79
C LYS A 149 -1.84 -1.79 19.57
N ILE A 150 -1.66 -2.88 18.85
CA ILE A 150 -0.36 -3.48 18.53
C ILE A 150 0.00 -3.04 17.12
N GLU A 151 1.13 -2.34 16.98
CA GLU A 151 1.62 -1.93 15.68
C GLU A 151 2.14 -3.15 14.90
N GLN A 152 1.46 -3.48 13.82
CA GLN A 152 1.77 -4.64 12.98
C GLN A 152 2.73 -4.31 11.81
N GLY A 153 3.58 -3.30 11.96
CA GLY A 153 4.53 -2.90 10.92
C GLY A 153 3.94 -2.00 9.84
N ALA A 154 4.52 -2.00 8.64
CA ALA A 154 4.15 -1.09 7.58
C ALA A 154 2.70 -1.29 7.07
N VAL A 155 2.03 -0.18 6.77
CA VAL A 155 0.71 -0.15 6.13
C VAL A 155 0.85 -0.37 4.64
N ILE A 156 -0.06 -1.15 4.05
CA ILE A 156 -0.14 -1.38 2.60
C ILE A 156 -0.42 -0.05 1.88
N ALA A 157 0.25 0.18 0.75
CA ALA A 157 0.05 1.41 -0.02
C ALA A 157 -1.36 1.48 -0.64
N PRO A 158 -2.04 2.66 -0.61
CA PRO A 158 -3.38 2.81 -1.19
C PRO A 158 -3.48 2.44 -2.66
N SER A 159 -2.42 2.68 -3.43
CA SER A 159 -2.33 2.35 -4.85
C SER A 159 -2.44 0.85 -5.15
N THR A 160 -2.15 -0.02 -4.18
CA THR A 160 -2.31 -1.48 -4.30
C THR A 160 -3.76 -1.88 -4.58
N MET A 161 -4.72 -1.12 -4.03
CA MET A 161 -6.16 -1.34 -4.23
C MET A 161 -6.79 -0.34 -5.21
N GLY A 162 -5.95 0.35 -6.00
CA GLY A 162 -6.42 1.31 -7.00
C GLY A 162 -6.92 2.64 -6.43
N LEU A 163 -6.60 2.95 -5.15
CA LEU A 163 -6.89 4.27 -4.59
C LEU A 163 -5.77 5.25 -4.97
N ASN A 164 -6.16 6.29 -5.69
CA ASN A 164 -5.27 7.38 -6.12
C ASN A 164 -5.65 8.69 -5.39
N GLU A 165 -5.83 8.61 -4.07
CA GLU A 165 -6.09 9.78 -3.22
C GLU A 165 -4.77 10.34 -2.69
N PRO A 166 -4.27 11.48 -3.21
CA PRO A 166 -2.92 11.97 -2.88
C PRO A 166 -2.71 12.25 -1.40
N MET A 167 -3.72 12.79 -0.71
CA MET A 167 -3.65 13.08 0.72
C MET A 167 -3.49 11.80 1.54
N LEU A 168 -4.31 10.78 1.24
CA LEU A 168 -4.23 9.49 1.92
C LEU A 168 -2.89 8.78 1.66
N MET A 169 -2.41 8.82 0.41
CA MET A 169 -1.09 8.26 0.04
C MET A 169 0.04 8.91 0.84
N GLN A 170 0.03 10.24 0.95
CA GLN A 170 1.03 10.99 1.70
C GLN A 170 1.00 10.65 3.20
N LEU A 171 -0.20 10.59 3.81
CA LEU A 171 -0.34 10.26 5.22
C LEU A 171 0.06 8.83 5.54
N VAL A 172 -0.30 7.85 4.69
CA VAL A 172 0.11 6.45 4.85
C VAL A 172 1.64 6.32 4.73
N GLN A 173 2.26 7.02 3.78
CA GLN A 173 3.71 7.06 3.69
C GLN A 173 4.35 7.68 4.93
N GLN A 174 3.82 8.82 5.40
CA GLN A 174 4.30 9.48 6.62
C GLN A 174 4.15 8.59 7.85
N LEU A 175 3.04 7.85 7.97
CA LEU A 175 2.83 6.89 9.05
C LEU A 175 3.90 5.79 9.04
N ASN A 176 4.14 5.19 7.87
CA ASN A 176 5.17 4.16 7.72
C ASN A 176 6.56 4.69 8.09
N ASP A 177 6.90 5.90 7.64
CA ASP A 177 8.19 6.53 7.94
C ASP A 177 8.37 6.80 9.43
N LEU A 178 7.36 7.33 10.11
CA LEU A 178 7.40 7.60 11.55
C LEU A 178 7.49 6.31 12.37
N GLN A 179 6.81 5.26 11.97
CA GLN A 179 6.87 3.96 12.66
C GLN A 179 8.26 3.34 12.59
N ILE A 180 8.90 3.42 11.42
CA ILE A 180 10.27 2.94 11.25
C ILE A 180 11.23 3.75 12.10
N GLN A 181 11.16 5.09 12.03
CA GLN A 181 12.01 5.98 12.83
C GLN A 181 11.86 5.73 14.32
N ARG A 182 10.64 5.49 14.81
CA ARG A 182 10.39 5.16 16.21
C ARG A 182 10.94 3.77 16.56
N GLY A 183 10.77 2.78 15.67
CA GLY A 183 11.25 1.41 15.89
C GLY A 183 12.78 1.29 16.01
N GLU A 184 13.53 2.22 15.42
CA GLU A 184 14.99 2.29 15.55
C GLU A 184 15.46 2.88 16.90
N LEU A 185 14.55 3.47 17.68
CA LEU A 185 14.86 4.12 18.94
C LEU A 185 14.55 3.25 20.16
N SER A 186 15.36 3.37 21.18
CA SER A 186 15.01 2.84 22.50
C SER A 186 13.91 3.70 23.12
N GLU A 187 12.99 3.09 23.89
CA GLU A 187 11.92 3.81 24.62
C GLU A 187 12.44 4.93 25.56
N LYS A 188 13.70 4.83 25.97
CA LYS A 188 14.38 5.85 26.80
C LYS A 188 14.88 7.04 26.00
N ASN A 189 14.81 7.03 24.68
CA ASN A 189 15.22 8.14 23.83
C ASN A 189 14.19 9.27 23.91
N VAL A 190 14.67 10.52 24.01
CA VAL A 190 13.81 11.70 24.09
C VAL A 190 12.89 11.84 22.87
N PHE A 191 13.34 11.40 21.69
CA PHE A 191 12.55 11.45 20.45
C PHE A 191 11.49 10.35 20.36
N TYR A 192 11.58 9.26 21.13
CA TYR A 192 10.60 8.17 21.10
C TYR A 192 9.17 8.67 21.43
N ALA A 193 9.04 9.46 22.48
CA ALA A 193 7.76 10.06 22.88
C ALA A 193 7.22 11.01 21.81
N LYS A 194 8.11 11.80 21.19
CA LYS A 194 7.73 12.71 20.09
C LYS A 194 7.17 11.92 18.90
N TYR A 195 7.89 10.92 18.41
CA TYR A 195 7.41 10.10 17.27
C TYR A 195 6.12 9.35 17.61
N THR A 196 5.93 8.93 18.86
CA THR A 196 4.66 8.31 19.28
C THR A 196 3.49 9.31 19.13
N THR A 197 3.66 10.55 19.59
CA THR A 197 2.64 11.61 19.43
C THR A 197 2.41 11.94 17.94
N ASP A 198 3.47 12.04 17.14
CA ASP A 198 3.36 12.33 15.72
C ASP A 198 2.61 11.18 14.98
N ILE A 199 2.85 9.92 15.33
CA ILE A 199 2.13 8.76 14.83
C ILE A 199 0.64 8.83 15.19
N GLU A 200 0.30 9.15 16.42
CA GLU A 200 -1.10 9.30 16.86
C GLU A 200 -1.83 10.41 16.09
N ASN A 201 -1.16 11.54 15.86
CA ASN A 201 -1.71 12.64 15.05
C ASN A 201 -1.96 12.21 13.60
N VAL A 202 -1.02 11.51 12.98
CA VAL A 202 -1.17 11.02 11.61
C VAL A 202 -2.26 9.95 11.53
N LYS A 203 -2.35 9.02 12.49
CA LYS A 203 -3.44 8.03 12.60
C LYS A 203 -4.80 8.71 12.71
N SER A 204 -4.92 9.76 13.51
CA SER A 204 -6.16 10.53 13.62
C SER A 204 -6.55 11.18 12.29
N ALA A 205 -5.60 11.80 11.59
CA ALA A 205 -5.84 12.40 10.28
C ALA A 205 -6.26 11.36 9.23
N ILE A 206 -5.63 10.17 9.23
CA ILE A 206 -6.03 9.06 8.35
C ILE A 206 -7.46 8.62 8.70
N SER A 207 -7.80 8.49 9.99
CA SER A 207 -9.15 8.09 10.44
C SER A 207 -10.23 9.04 9.94
N GLU A 208 -10.00 10.35 9.99
CA GLU A 208 -10.92 11.35 9.46
C GLU A 208 -11.14 11.21 7.94
N ILE A 209 -10.05 10.98 7.19
CA ILE A 209 -10.13 10.76 5.74
C ILE A 209 -10.88 9.45 5.44
N VAL A 210 -10.57 8.37 6.16
CA VAL A 210 -11.24 7.07 6.01
C VAL A 210 -12.75 7.22 6.23
N GLN A 211 -13.17 7.89 7.31
CA GLN A 211 -14.59 8.14 7.59
C GLN A 211 -15.27 8.94 6.48
N SER A 212 -14.62 10.01 6.01
CA SER A 212 -15.15 10.86 4.92
C SER A 212 -15.26 10.09 3.61
N MET A 213 -14.24 9.30 3.26
CA MET A 213 -14.24 8.47 2.05
C MET A 213 -15.27 7.36 2.13
N SER A 214 -15.41 6.67 3.27
CA SER A 214 -16.41 5.63 3.47
C SER A 214 -17.82 6.16 3.33
N ALA A 215 -18.11 7.37 3.85
CA ALA A 215 -19.38 8.03 3.66
C ALA A 215 -19.67 8.36 2.18
N SER A 216 -18.66 8.84 1.44
CA SER A 216 -18.77 9.10 -0.01
C SER A 216 -19.00 7.82 -0.80
N LEU A 217 -18.24 6.76 -0.50
CA LEU A 217 -18.41 5.45 -1.14
C LEU A 217 -19.77 4.83 -0.89
N ALA A 218 -20.34 5.00 0.31
CA ALA A 218 -21.69 4.52 0.62
C ALA A 218 -22.76 5.20 -0.27
N ILE A 219 -22.58 6.50 -0.58
CA ILE A 219 -23.48 7.23 -1.49
C ILE A 219 -23.30 6.72 -2.93
N GLU A 220 -22.05 6.59 -3.41
CA GLU A 220 -21.76 6.07 -4.74
C GLU A 220 -22.28 4.64 -4.94
N ASN A 221 -22.10 3.78 -3.93
CA ASN A 221 -22.56 2.39 -3.96
C ASN A 221 -24.10 2.31 -3.99
N ARG A 222 -24.77 3.18 -3.25
CA ARG A 222 -26.25 3.27 -3.29
C ARG A 222 -26.77 3.69 -4.66
N ASP A 223 -26.17 4.71 -5.28
CA ASP A 223 -26.58 5.17 -6.61
C ASP A 223 -26.32 4.08 -7.66
N LEU A 224 -25.16 3.43 -7.61
CA LEU A 224 -24.85 2.31 -8.50
C LEU A 224 -25.83 1.14 -8.31
N THR A 225 -26.18 0.80 -7.07
CA THR A 225 -27.15 -0.25 -6.76
C THR A 225 -28.53 0.04 -7.37
N LEU A 226 -29.00 1.28 -7.31
CA LEU A 226 -30.26 1.67 -7.94
C LEU A 226 -30.26 1.44 -9.44
N ARG A 227 -29.18 1.85 -10.12
CA ARG A 227 -29.01 1.64 -11.58
C ARG A 227 -28.88 0.15 -11.95
N MET A 228 -28.23 -0.62 -11.11
CA MET A 228 -28.12 -2.07 -11.31
C MET A 228 -29.47 -2.76 -11.18
N ASN A 229 -30.29 -2.37 -10.20
CA ASN A 229 -31.63 -2.93 -10.02
C ASN A 229 -32.53 -2.72 -11.24
N GLU A 230 -32.44 -1.54 -11.88
CA GLU A 230 -33.18 -1.27 -13.12
C GLU A 230 -32.82 -2.27 -14.24
N VAL A 231 -31.53 -2.58 -14.38
CA VAL A 231 -31.08 -3.57 -15.38
C VAL A 231 -31.38 -5.01 -14.96
N GLU A 232 -31.35 -5.31 -13.66
CA GLU A 232 -31.74 -6.62 -13.15
C GLU A 232 -33.23 -6.94 -13.39
N GLU A 233 -34.11 -5.93 -13.31
CA GLU A 233 -35.52 -6.09 -13.69
C GLU A 233 -35.67 -6.43 -15.19
N GLU A 234 -34.87 -5.79 -16.07
CA GLU A 234 -34.85 -6.12 -17.49
C GLU A 234 -34.34 -7.55 -17.73
N ILE A 235 -33.29 -7.98 -17.01
CA ILE A 235 -32.73 -9.34 -17.09
C ILE A 235 -33.74 -10.38 -16.62
N CYS A 236 -34.47 -10.13 -15.55
CA CYS A 236 -35.50 -11.05 -15.04
C CYS A 236 -36.62 -11.31 -16.06
N SER A 237 -36.76 -10.49 -17.08
CA SER A 237 -37.71 -10.71 -18.18
C SER A 237 -37.22 -11.72 -19.25
N LEU A 238 -35.97 -12.15 -19.17
CA LEU A 238 -35.39 -13.13 -20.11
C LEU A 238 -35.93 -14.56 -19.86
N PRO A 239 -35.92 -15.43 -20.89
CA PRO A 239 -36.19 -16.82 -20.71
C PRO A 239 -35.27 -17.50 -19.69
N GLU A 240 -35.77 -18.48 -18.96
CA GLU A 240 -35.07 -19.13 -17.84
C GLU A 240 -33.64 -19.58 -18.17
N LYS A 241 -33.41 -20.13 -19.35
CA LYS A 241 -32.07 -20.60 -19.79
C LYS A 241 -31.13 -19.46 -20.14
N GLU A 242 -31.63 -18.37 -20.72
CA GLU A 242 -30.84 -17.19 -20.99
C GLU A 242 -30.47 -16.48 -19.68
N LEU A 243 -31.41 -16.42 -18.72
CA LEU A 243 -31.17 -15.88 -17.36
C LEU A 243 -30.05 -16.66 -16.64
N GLU A 244 -30.12 -18.00 -16.65
CA GLU A 244 -29.13 -18.87 -16.05
C GLU A 244 -27.74 -18.64 -16.67
N MET A 245 -27.66 -18.55 -18.02
CA MET A 245 -26.42 -18.28 -18.74
C MET A 245 -25.84 -16.92 -18.38
N VAL A 246 -26.66 -15.86 -18.35
CA VAL A 246 -26.25 -14.51 -17.97
C VAL A 246 -25.67 -14.49 -16.56
N ALA A 247 -26.31 -15.17 -15.60
CA ALA A 247 -25.83 -15.24 -14.23
C ALA A 247 -24.47 -15.96 -14.11
N ILE A 248 -24.29 -17.08 -14.82
CA ILE A 248 -23.03 -17.83 -14.82
C ILE A 248 -21.91 -17.00 -15.47
N GLU A 249 -22.18 -16.39 -16.64
CA GLU A 249 -21.20 -15.59 -17.37
C GLU A 249 -20.81 -14.34 -16.57
N ARG A 250 -21.74 -13.71 -15.87
CA ARG A 250 -21.49 -12.57 -14.99
C ARG A 250 -20.52 -12.93 -13.86
N ASN A 251 -20.81 -14.04 -13.14
CA ASN A 251 -19.95 -14.49 -12.05
C ASN A 251 -18.52 -14.78 -12.54
N TYR A 252 -18.40 -15.50 -13.66
CA TYR A 252 -17.11 -15.77 -14.27
C TYR A 252 -16.32 -14.50 -14.61
N ARG A 253 -16.98 -13.49 -15.24
CA ARG A 253 -16.32 -12.24 -15.62
C ARG A 253 -15.92 -11.40 -14.43
N ILE A 254 -16.74 -11.37 -13.37
CA ILE A 254 -16.39 -10.68 -12.13
C ILE A 254 -15.11 -11.30 -11.54
N ASP A 255 -15.09 -12.62 -11.37
CA ASP A 255 -13.94 -13.34 -10.84
C ASP A 255 -12.68 -13.14 -11.69
N ASP A 256 -12.78 -13.23 -13.03
CA ASP A 256 -11.69 -13.03 -13.97
C ASP A 256 -11.11 -11.59 -13.92
N ASN A 257 -11.99 -10.59 -13.86
CA ASN A 257 -11.57 -9.19 -13.76
C ASN A 257 -10.81 -8.92 -12.44
N TYR A 258 -11.31 -9.43 -11.31
CA TYR A 258 -10.61 -9.30 -10.02
C TYR A 258 -9.27 -10.03 -10.04
N TYR A 259 -9.24 -11.25 -10.56
CA TYR A 259 -8.03 -12.06 -10.64
C TYR A 259 -6.96 -11.37 -11.50
N THR A 260 -7.34 -10.87 -12.68
CA THR A 260 -6.47 -10.13 -13.58
C THR A 260 -5.96 -8.84 -12.96
N PHE A 261 -6.82 -8.08 -12.27
CA PHE A 261 -6.43 -6.87 -11.54
C PHE A 261 -5.36 -7.16 -10.49
N PHE A 262 -5.56 -8.18 -9.65
CA PHE A 262 -4.59 -8.51 -8.62
C PHE A 262 -3.29 -9.10 -9.18
N LEU A 263 -3.33 -9.86 -10.29
CA LEU A 263 -2.12 -10.27 -10.98
C LEU A 263 -1.29 -9.08 -11.48
N GLN A 264 -1.95 -8.09 -12.06
CA GLN A 264 -1.29 -6.87 -12.47
C GLN A 264 -0.68 -6.12 -11.27
N LYS A 265 -1.44 -5.97 -10.18
CA LYS A 265 -0.95 -5.31 -8.96
C LYS A 265 0.21 -6.06 -8.30
N ARG A 266 0.22 -7.38 -8.35
CA ARG A 266 1.37 -8.17 -7.90
C ARG A 266 2.61 -7.89 -8.73
N ALA A 267 2.47 -7.91 -10.06
CA ALA A 267 3.58 -7.59 -10.95
C ALA A 267 4.13 -6.17 -10.75
N GLU A 268 3.25 -5.18 -10.50
CA GLU A 268 3.65 -3.81 -10.16
C GLU A 268 4.41 -3.72 -8.82
N ALA A 269 4.05 -4.56 -7.84
CA ALA A 269 4.66 -4.56 -6.51
C ALA A 269 5.99 -5.36 -6.46
N GLU A 270 6.26 -6.23 -7.43
CA GLU A 270 7.50 -7.02 -7.56
C GLU A 270 8.65 -6.24 -8.25
N ILE A 271 8.38 -5.06 -8.82
CA ILE A 271 9.35 -4.18 -9.49
C ILE A 271 9.92 -3.16 -8.50
#